data_c9cff710ffdacab55245ed7f7a39d48c
#
_entry.id   c9cff710ffdacab55245ed7f7a39d48c
#
_cell.length_a   1.000
_cell.length_b   1.000
_cell.length_c   1.000
_cell.angle_alpha   90.00
_cell.angle_beta   90.00
_cell.angle_gamma   90.00
#
_symmetry.space_group_name_H-M   'P 1'
#
loop_
_entity.id
_entity.type
_entity.pdbx_description
1 polymer ?
#
loop_
_entity_poly.entity_id
_entity_poly.type
_entity_poly.pdbx_seq_one_letter_code
_entity_poly.pdbx_strand_id
1 'polypeptide(L)'
;MRCLHDTIHDDDPAVQRLLSAVEDAHSLTAFILAAWQVARVRTIHLVEAVLAERSQHPTRWPRCPQCGAGWRSQGCAKRQITRLFGPIQWRRRVGRCPHGWETPQVAPLDEALGIQPHQRSRGAFQALGCALAVCVPFATAARLLRWYRGSPVRPQAVWGGVHAAGQPAMETLQKPWHALAQGDLPAPEALAAERAAAPLVGGADGGMVPLRPTGGQPTGKTRWHDVKGGV
;
A
#
# COMPACT_ATOMS: atom_id res chain seq x y z
N MET A 1 31.30 -5.24 -1.55
CA MET A 1 30.16 -5.54 -0.67
C MET A 1 30.60 -5.24 0.75
N ARG A 2 30.21 -4.08 1.30
CA ARG A 2 30.43 -3.81 2.74
C ARG A 2 29.54 -4.78 3.52
N CYS A 3 30.05 -5.34 4.58
CA CYS A 3 29.31 -6.29 5.39
C CYS A 3 28.07 -5.58 5.97
N LEU A 4 26.90 -6.18 5.90
CA LEU A 4 25.65 -5.64 6.45
C LEU A 4 25.78 -5.24 7.94
N HIS A 5 26.70 -5.86 8.63
CA HIS A 5 27.05 -5.58 10.03
C HIS A 5 27.58 -4.16 10.24
N ASP A 6 28.35 -3.59 9.27
CA ASP A 6 28.96 -2.25 9.40
C ASP A 6 27.95 -1.12 9.13
N THR A 7 26.75 -1.46 8.66
CA THR A 7 25.71 -0.48 8.27
C THR A 7 24.71 -0.22 9.39
N ILE A 8 24.73 -1.02 10.44
CA ILE A 8 23.83 -0.88 11.58
C ILE A 8 24.62 -0.25 12.71
N HIS A 9 24.56 1.08 12.80
CA HIS A 9 25.11 1.80 13.96
C HIS A 9 24.29 1.43 15.20
N ASP A 10 24.86 0.63 16.08
CA ASP A 10 24.29 0.34 17.39
C ASP A 10 24.23 1.58 18.29
N ASP A 11 24.89 2.67 17.88
CA ASP A 11 24.98 3.94 18.60
C ASP A 11 23.77 4.86 18.43
N ASP A 12 22.74 4.47 17.63
CA ASP A 12 21.52 5.28 17.49
C ASP A 12 20.79 5.34 18.84
N PRO A 13 20.59 6.56 19.42
CA PRO A 13 19.90 6.71 20.70
C PRO A 13 18.46 6.16 20.72
N ALA A 14 17.83 6.04 19.54
CA ALA A 14 16.50 5.45 19.43
C ALA A 14 16.59 3.92 19.56
N VAL A 15 17.60 3.30 18.95
CA VAL A 15 17.85 1.85 19.07
C VAL A 15 18.26 1.51 20.50
N GLN A 16 19.14 2.29 21.10
CA GLN A 16 19.58 2.08 22.49
C GLN A 16 18.41 2.12 23.49
N ARG A 17 17.54 3.10 23.38
CA ARG A 17 16.32 3.18 24.23
C ARG A 17 15.41 1.97 24.05
N LEU A 18 15.31 1.44 22.84
CA LEU A 18 14.51 0.24 22.58
C LEU A 18 15.16 -1.02 23.12
N LEU A 19 16.50 -1.11 23.08
CA LEU A 19 17.23 -2.22 23.68
C LEU A 19 17.08 -2.22 25.20
N SER A 20 17.22 -1.07 25.87
CA SER A 20 16.92 -0.95 27.30
C SER A 20 15.50 -1.39 27.64
N ALA A 21 14.51 -1.03 26.80
CA ALA A 21 13.12 -1.48 27.00
C ALA A 21 12.94 -3.00 26.84
N VAL A 22 13.83 -3.69 26.10
CA VAL A 22 13.86 -5.16 26.02
C VAL A 22 14.43 -5.75 27.31
N GLU A 23 15.50 -5.15 27.85
CA GLU A 23 16.12 -5.58 29.10
C GLU A 23 15.20 -5.38 30.31
N ASP A 24 14.46 -4.26 30.35
CA ASP A 24 13.55 -3.90 31.43
C ASP A 24 12.18 -4.63 31.33
N ALA A 25 12.00 -5.51 30.37
CA ALA A 25 10.70 -6.16 30.15
C ALA A 25 10.39 -7.22 31.21
N HIS A 26 9.38 -6.98 32.04
CA HIS A 26 8.96 -7.88 33.14
C HIS A 26 7.98 -8.98 32.73
N SER A 27 7.58 -9.07 31.45
CA SER A 27 6.69 -10.11 30.94
C SER A 27 7.08 -10.53 29.52
N LEU A 28 6.78 -11.78 29.16
CA LEU A 28 7.04 -12.27 27.80
C LEU A 28 6.39 -11.39 26.73
N THR A 29 5.18 -10.93 26.97
CA THR A 29 4.48 -10.02 26.04
C THR A 29 5.22 -8.70 25.88
N ALA A 30 5.66 -8.08 26.98
CA ALA A 30 6.44 -6.84 26.93
C ALA A 30 7.77 -7.06 26.21
N PHE A 31 8.45 -8.15 26.48
CA PHE A 31 9.69 -8.55 25.82
C PHE A 31 9.48 -8.67 24.28
N ILE A 32 8.48 -9.44 23.85
CA ILE A 32 8.21 -9.63 22.42
C ILE A 32 7.87 -8.29 21.73
N LEU A 33 7.08 -7.44 22.37
CA LEU A 33 6.72 -6.13 21.82
C LEU A 33 7.94 -5.19 21.70
N ALA A 34 8.78 -5.16 22.69
CA ALA A 34 10.02 -4.37 22.68
C ALA A 34 10.99 -4.88 21.59
N ALA A 35 11.23 -6.19 21.53
CA ALA A 35 12.05 -6.83 20.50
C ALA A 35 11.51 -6.54 19.09
N TRP A 36 10.18 -6.59 18.90
CA TRP A 36 9.54 -6.20 17.63
C TRP A 36 9.85 -4.76 17.24
N GLN A 37 9.80 -3.81 18.18
CA GLN A 37 10.11 -2.41 17.90
C GLN A 37 11.58 -2.23 17.51
N VAL A 38 12.52 -2.91 18.17
CA VAL A 38 13.95 -2.93 17.79
C VAL A 38 14.10 -3.44 16.36
N ALA A 39 13.54 -4.61 16.05
CA ALA A 39 13.62 -5.22 14.72
C ALA A 39 13.04 -4.29 13.64
N ARG A 40 11.93 -3.62 13.92
CA ARG A 40 11.28 -2.66 13.03
C ARG A 40 12.19 -1.47 12.72
N VAL A 41 12.76 -0.84 13.73
CA VAL A 41 13.64 0.33 13.55
C VAL A 41 14.92 -0.07 12.81
N ARG A 42 15.54 -1.19 13.17
CA ARG A 42 16.71 -1.72 12.45
C ARG A 42 16.40 -2.01 10.98
N THR A 43 15.24 -2.57 10.68
CA THR A 43 14.82 -2.82 9.27
C THR A 43 14.71 -1.51 8.49
N ILE A 44 14.16 -0.45 9.08
CA ILE A 44 14.07 0.86 8.43
C ILE A 44 15.47 1.39 8.12
N HIS A 45 16.38 1.42 9.13
CA HIS A 45 17.75 1.91 8.95
C HIS A 45 18.51 1.12 7.88
N LEU A 46 18.38 -0.21 7.89
CA LEU A 46 18.98 -1.07 6.88
C LEU A 46 18.52 -0.71 5.48
N VAL A 47 17.19 -0.57 5.27
CA VAL A 47 16.63 -0.24 3.96
C VAL A 47 17.07 1.17 3.54
N GLU A 48 17.07 2.15 4.45
CA GLU A 48 17.52 3.52 4.17
C GLU A 48 19.00 3.56 3.79
N ALA A 49 19.85 2.78 4.47
CA ALA A 49 21.28 2.66 4.16
C ALA A 49 21.50 2.05 2.77
N VAL A 50 20.82 0.95 2.44
CA VAL A 50 20.90 0.33 1.11
C VAL A 50 20.40 1.29 0.03
N LEU A 51 19.33 2.05 0.27
CA LEU A 51 18.83 3.04 -0.67
C LEU A 51 19.80 4.23 -0.82
N ALA A 52 20.45 4.66 0.27
CA ALA A 52 21.47 5.70 0.23
C ALA A 52 22.69 5.25 -0.60
N GLU A 53 23.16 4.04 -0.43
CA GLU A 53 24.23 3.45 -1.24
C GLU A 53 23.83 3.40 -2.72
N ARG A 54 22.65 2.85 -3.03
CA ARG A 54 22.16 2.77 -4.42
C ARG A 54 22.00 4.15 -5.07
N SER A 55 21.67 5.18 -4.29
CA SER A 55 21.55 6.55 -4.81
C SER A 55 22.88 7.18 -5.21
N GLN A 56 24.00 6.66 -4.72
CA GLN A 56 25.35 7.11 -5.07
C GLN A 56 25.86 6.52 -6.40
N HIS A 57 25.28 5.39 -6.85
CA HIS A 57 25.69 4.79 -8.11
C HIS A 57 25.45 5.73 -9.29
N PRO A 58 26.30 5.65 -10.34
CA PRO A 58 26.13 6.43 -11.55
C PRO A 58 24.70 6.26 -12.11
N THR A 59 24.04 7.39 -12.37
CA THR A 59 22.67 7.38 -12.87
C THR A 59 22.68 7.34 -14.40
N ARG A 60 22.07 6.31 -14.96
CA ARG A 60 21.78 6.26 -16.40
C ARG A 60 20.48 7.02 -16.63
N TRP A 61 20.60 8.19 -17.26
CA TRP A 61 19.43 9.02 -17.56
C TRP A 61 18.69 8.48 -18.78
N PRO A 62 17.35 8.36 -18.71
CA PRO A 62 16.54 8.04 -19.88
C PRO A 62 16.55 9.18 -20.88
N ARG A 63 16.07 8.91 -22.08
CA ARG A 63 15.86 9.93 -23.11
C ARG A 63 14.47 10.56 -22.98
N CYS A 64 14.37 11.84 -23.27
CA CYS A 64 13.08 12.52 -23.29
C CYS A 64 12.20 11.92 -24.41
N PRO A 65 10.96 11.52 -24.11
CA PRO A 65 10.07 10.93 -25.11
C PRO A 65 9.63 11.94 -26.18
N GLN A 66 9.73 13.25 -25.91
CA GLN A 66 9.31 14.30 -26.83
C GLN A 66 10.43 14.74 -27.76
N CYS A 67 11.67 14.90 -27.26
CA CYS A 67 12.76 15.46 -28.05
C CYS A 67 13.97 14.54 -28.21
N GLY A 68 13.96 13.34 -27.62
CA GLY A 68 15.07 12.38 -27.67
C GLY A 68 16.33 12.78 -26.89
N ALA A 69 16.40 13.98 -26.33
CA ALA A 69 17.56 14.46 -25.57
C ALA A 69 17.71 13.69 -24.25
N GLY A 70 18.95 13.46 -23.82
CA GLY A 70 19.23 12.90 -22.50
C GLY A 70 18.78 13.86 -21.39
N TRP A 71 18.16 13.33 -20.35
CA TRP A 71 17.75 14.16 -19.20
C TRP A 71 18.96 14.71 -18.46
N ARG A 72 18.83 15.93 -17.95
CA ARG A 72 19.86 16.57 -17.13
C ARG A 72 19.52 16.46 -15.65
N SER A 73 20.54 16.12 -14.85
CA SER A 73 20.43 16.08 -13.39
C SER A 73 20.07 17.46 -12.83
N GLN A 74 19.11 17.48 -11.90
CA GLN A 74 18.75 18.66 -11.10
C GLN A 74 19.17 18.48 -9.62
N GLY A 75 20.12 17.58 -9.36
CA GLY A 75 20.57 17.28 -8.01
C GLY A 75 19.78 16.17 -7.34
N CYS A 76 19.76 16.20 -6.00
CA CYS A 76 19.12 15.17 -5.18
C CYS A 76 17.88 15.70 -4.48
N ALA A 77 16.79 14.96 -4.55
CA ALA A 77 15.55 15.25 -3.84
C ALA A 77 15.25 14.18 -2.78
N LYS A 78 14.69 14.61 -1.65
CA LYS A 78 14.19 13.69 -0.62
C LYS A 78 12.95 12.94 -1.12
N ARG A 79 12.86 11.67 -0.78
CA ARG A 79 11.69 10.82 -1.01
C ARG A 79 11.33 10.13 0.29
N GLN A 80 10.03 10.03 0.54
CA GLN A 80 9.50 9.25 1.66
C GLN A 80 8.37 8.38 1.17
N ILE A 81 8.38 7.11 1.56
CA ILE A 81 7.30 6.17 1.32
C ILE A 81 6.97 5.45 2.61
N THR A 82 5.69 5.28 2.85
CA THR A 82 5.19 4.49 3.96
C THR A 82 5.09 3.02 3.57
N ARG A 83 5.77 2.17 4.31
CA ARG A 83 5.76 0.70 4.16
C ARG A 83 5.29 0.03 5.45
N LEU A 84 5.29 -1.30 5.46
CA LEU A 84 4.81 -2.11 6.58
C LEU A 84 5.51 -1.73 7.91
N PHE A 85 6.82 -1.57 7.89
CA PHE A 85 7.62 -1.25 9.09
C PHE A 85 7.57 0.23 9.49
N GLY A 86 7.06 1.12 8.63
CA GLY A 86 7.00 2.55 8.89
C GLY A 86 7.39 3.40 7.68
N PRO A 87 7.63 4.70 7.89
CA PRO A 87 8.14 5.58 6.86
C PRO A 87 9.62 5.28 6.59
N ILE A 88 9.97 5.12 5.32
CA ILE A 88 11.33 4.96 4.81
C ILE A 88 11.67 6.22 4.03
N GLN A 89 12.83 6.83 4.30
CA GLN A 89 13.28 8.07 3.69
C GLN A 89 14.62 7.85 2.99
N TRP A 90 14.80 8.44 1.83
CA TRP A 90 16.08 8.45 1.13
C TRP A 90 16.22 9.68 0.24
N ARG A 91 17.42 9.95 -0.20
CA ARG A 91 17.71 10.95 -1.22
C ARG A 91 17.94 10.24 -2.55
N ARG A 92 17.41 10.78 -3.64
CA ARG A 92 17.60 10.23 -4.97
C ARG A 92 17.88 11.32 -5.97
N ARG A 93 18.64 10.99 -7.01
CA ARG A 93 18.89 11.91 -8.12
C ARG A 93 17.61 12.09 -8.93
N VAL A 94 17.37 13.33 -9.32
CA VAL A 94 16.22 13.73 -10.12
C VAL A 94 16.68 14.51 -11.32
N GLY A 95 15.96 14.39 -12.44
CA GLY A 95 16.29 15.05 -13.67
C GLY A 95 15.08 15.55 -14.44
N ARG A 96 15.34 16.50 -15.36
CA ARG A 96 14.35 17.03 -16.28
C ARG A 96 14.92 17.12 -17.70
N CYS A 97 14.01 17.27 -18.68
CA CYS A 97 14.38 17.55 -20.05
C CYS A 97 15.11 18.91 -20.15
N PRO A 98 16.28 18.97 -20.83
CA PRO A 98 17.04 20.23 -20.97
C PRO A 98 16.32 21.26 -21.84
N HIS A 99 15.37 20.87 -22.70
CA HIS A 99 14.64 21.75 -23.60
C HIS A 99 13.36 22.33 -22.97
N GLY A 100 13.18 22.20 -21.65
CA GLY A 100 12.07 22.82 -20.93
C GLY A 100 10.68 22.28 -21.22
N TRP A 101 10.58 21.11 -21.87
CA TRP A 101 9.30 20.47 -22.07
C TRP A 101 8.58 20.24 -20.72
N GLU A 102 7.27 20.44 -20.68
CA GLU A 102 6.42 20.14 -19.51
C GLU A 102 6.35 18.64 -19.20
N THR A 103 7.53 18.06 -19.09
CA THR A 103 7.66 16.65 -18.71
C THR A 103 7.83 16.54 -17.22
N PRO A 104 7.17 15.56 -16.57
CA PRO A 104 7.32 15.35 -15.14
C PRO A 104 8.80 15.05 -14.82
N GLN A 105 9.22 15.44 -13.62
CA GLN A 105 10.54 15.11 -13.11
C GLN A 105 10.73 13.60 -13.04
N VAL A 106 11.84 13.09 -13.57
CA VAL A 106 12.19 11.67 -13.55
C VAL A 106 13.17 11.37 -12.43
N ALA A 107 12.99 10.25 -11.78
CA ALA A 107 13.88 9.70 -10.77
C ALA A 107 14.21 8.24 -11.13
N PRO A 108 15.31 7.95 -11.84
CA PRO A 108 15.62 6.60 -12.33
C PRO A 108 15.68 5.53 -11.23
N LEU A 109 16.09 5.89 -10.02
CA LEU A 109 16.06 4.95 -8.89
C LEU A 109 14.63 4.58 -8.49
N ASP A 110 13.69 5.53 -8.51
CA ASP A 110 12.28 5.24 -8.20
C ASP A 110 11.69 4.29 -9.26
N GLU A 111 12.00 4.53 -10.53
CA GLU A 111 11.57 3.66 -11.65
C GLU A 111 12.14 2.24 -11.53
N ALA A 112 13.43 2.12 -11.24
CA ALA A 112 14.09 0.82 -11.02
C ALA A 112 13.51 0.04 -9.83
N LEU A 113 12.93 0.75 -8.85
CA LEU A 113 12.26 0.17 -7.69
C LEU A 113 10.74 -0.03 -7.91
N GLY A 114 10.21 0.27 -9.10
CA GLY A 114 8.78 0.19 -9.40
C GLY A 114 7.93 1.20 -8.62
N ILE A 115 8.54 2.33 -8.22
CA ILE A 115 7.87 3.36 -7.42
C ILE A 115 7.26 4.41 -8.36
N GLN A 116 5.95 4.55 -8.32
CA GLN A 116 5.25 5.52 -9.15
C GLN A 116 5.43 6.97 -8.64
N PRO A 117 5.34 8.00 -9.53
CA PRO A 117 5.27 9.39 -9.11
C PRO A 117 4.15 9.59 -8.07
N HIS A 118 4.40 10.44 -7.07
CA HIS A 118 3.45 10.75 -5.99
C HIS A 118 2.97 9.58 -5.12
N GLN A 119 3.46 8.37 -5.35
CA GLN A 119 3.12 7.23 -4.53
C GLN A 119 3.62 7.41 -3.09
N ARG A 120 2.71 7.40 -2.12
CA ARG A 120 3.02 7.55 -0.68
C ARG A 120 2.97 6.25 0.10
N SER A 121 2.12 5.31 -0.33
CA SER A 121 2.03 3.96 0.28
C SER A 121 1.57 2.97 -0.77
N ARG A 122 2.10 1.77 -0.75
CA ARG A 122 1.65 0.64 -1.60
C ARG A 122 2.20 -0.69 -1.07
N GLY A 123 1.73 -1.79 -1.70
CA GLY A 123 2.20 -3.13 -1.39
C GLY A 123 1.65 -3.68 -0.08
N ALA A 124 2.46 -4.39 0.68
CA ALA A 124 2.04 -5.12 1.87
C ALA A 124 1.28 -4.29 2.91
N PHE A 125 1.61 -2.99 3.07
CA PHE A 125 0.88 -2.11 3.99
C PHE A 125 -0.56 -1.85 3.53
N GLN A 126 -0.76 -1.60 2.24
CA GLN A 126 -2.11 -1.42 1.67
C GLN A 126 -2.89 -2.74 1.69
N ALA A 127 -2.25 -3.85 1.31
CA ALA A 127 -2.87 -5.18 1.35
C ALA A 127 -3.33 -5.55 2.77
N LEU A 128 -2.49 -5.33 3.79
CA LEU A 128 -2.87 -5.54 5.19
C LEU A 128 -4.02 -4.61 5.61
N GLY A 129 -4.00 -3.34 5.18
CA GLY A 129 -5.08 -2.40 5.43
C GLY A 129 -6.41 -2.85 4.83
N CYS A 130 -6.38 -3.34 3.58
CA CYS A 130 -7.55 -3.90 2.91
C CYS A 130 -8.07 -5.16 3.62
N ALA A 131 -7.18 -6.09 3.97
CA ALA A 131 -7.57 -7.31 4.68
C ALA A 131 -8.22 -7.03 6.04
N LEU A 132 -7.66 -6.10 6.81
CA LEU A 132 -8.26 -5.67 8.08
C LEU A 132 -9.61 -4.99 7.87
N ALA A 133 -9.75 -4.17 6.83
CA ALA A 133 -10.97 -3.42 6.57
C ALA A 133 -12.16 -4.30 6.13
N VAL A 134 -11.90 -5.52 5.67
CA VAL A 134 -12.95 -6.52 5.41
C VAL A 134 -13.52 -7.06 6.72
N CYS A 135 -12.68 -7.19 7.76
CA CYS A 135 -13.06 -7.82 9.02
C CYS A 135 -13.53 -6.82 10.10
N VAL A 136 -13.05 -5.58 10.06
CA VAL A 136 -13.31 -4.58 11.11
C VAL A 136 -13.54 -3.18 10.53
N PRO A 137 -14.24 -2.27 11.25
CA PRO A 137 -14.43 -0.89 10.83
C PRO A 137 -13.11 -0.16 10.57
N PHE A 138 -13.07 0.79 9.64
CA PHE A 138 -11.86 1.53 9.25
C PHE A 138 -11.13 2.19 10.43
N ALA A 139 -11.86 2.68 11.43
CA ALA A 139 -11.26 3.25 12.63
C ALA A 139 -10.48 2.20 13.44
N THR A 140 -11.02 1.00 13.55
CA THR A 140 -10.37 -0.13 14.22
C THR A 140 -9.19 -0.65 13.40
N ALA A 141 -9.35 -0.80 12.08
CA ALA A 141 -8.25 -1.17 11.18
C ALA A 141 -7.09 -0.17 11.29
N ALA A 142 -7.39 1.14 11.29
CA ALA A 142 -6.39 2.20 11.45
C ALA A 142 -5.66 2.11 12.80
N ARG A 143 -6.38 1.79 13.88
CA ARG A 143 -5.80 1.59 15.23
C ARG A 143 -4.88 0.37 15.28
N LEU A 144 -5.27 -0.74 14.68
CA LEU A 144 -4.43 -1.96 14.59
C LEU A 144 -3.18 -1.70 13.76
N LEU A 145 -3.32 -1.04 12.60
CA LEU A 145 -2.18 -0.66 11.76
C LEU A 145 -1.23 0.31 12.48
N ARG A 146 -1.76 1.26 13.25
CA ARG A 146 -0.96 2.17 14.08
C ARG A 146 -0.16 1.40 15.12
N TRP A 147 -0.80 0.47 15.82
CA TRP A 147 -0.14 -0.36 16.82
C TRP A 147 1.01 -1.17 16.21
N TYR A 148 0.74 -1.85 15.08
CA TYR A 148 1.73 -2.65 14.37
C TYR A 148 2.90 -1.82 13.83
N ARG A 149 2.62 -0.66 13.27
CA ARG A 149 3.59 0.20 12.59
C ARG A 149 4.32 1.17 13.51
N GLY A 150 3.78 1.45 14.70
CA GLY A 150 4.31 2.46 15.64
C GLY A 150 4.18 3.91 15.16
N SER A 151 3.38 4.19 14.12
CA SER A 151 3.15 5.56 13.65
C SER A 151 1.68 5.79 13.27
N PRO A 152 1.17 7.04 13.35
CA PRO A 152 -0.24 7.34 13.14
C PRO A 152 -0.74 6.90 11.76
N VAL A 153 -1.87 6.20 11.75
CA VAL A 153 -2.64 5.87 10.53
C VAL A 153 -4.02 6.48 10.72
N ARG A 154 -4.48 7.24 9.72
CA ARG A 154 -5.82 7.82 9.74
C ARG A 154 -6.83 6.85 9.09
N PRO A 155 -8.07 6.76 9.59
CA PRO A 155 -9.11 5.91 8.97
C PRO A 155 -9.33 6.22 7.49
N GLN A 156 -9.26 7.50 7.10
CA GLN A 156 -9.37 7.92 5.69
C GLN A 156 -8.26 7.34 4.80
N ALA A 157 -7.05 7.14 5.35
CA ALA A 157 -5.97 6.52 4.59
C ALA A 157 -6.23 5.03 4.33
N VAL A 158 -6.86 4.33 5.29
CA VAL A 158 -7.30 2.94 5.11
C VAL A 158 -8.43 2.88 4.08
N TRP A 159 -9.46 3.72 4.24
CA TRP A 159 -10.57 3.82 3.29
C TRP A 159 -10.08 4.11 1.86
N GLY A 160 -9.22 5.12 1.68
CA GLY A 160 -8.65 5.45 0.37
C GLY A 160 -7.84 4.31 -0.24
N GLY A 161 -7.11 3.55 0.59
CA GLY A 161 -6.39 2.34 0.16
C GLY A 161 -7.32 1.23 -0.32
N VAL A 162 -8.40 0.98 0.42
CA VAL A 162 -9.44 -0.01 0.06
C VAL A 162 -10.16 0.41 -1.23
N HIS A 163 -10.56 1.67 -1.33
CA HIS A 163 -11.22 2.20 -2.52
C HIS A 163 -10.34 2.06 -3.76
N ALA A 164 -9.06 2.46 -3.67
CA ALA A 164 -8.11 2.36 -4.78
C ALA A 164 -7.81 0.91 -5.18
N ALA A 165 -7.83 -0.03 -4.24
CA ALA A 165 -7.64 -1.46 -4.53
C ALA A 165 -8.92 -2.11 -5.06
N GLY A 166 -10.09 -1.68 -4.56
CA GLY A 166 -11.38 -2.24 -4.93
C GLY A 166 -11.86 -1.81 -6.32
N GLN A 167 -11.52 -0.60 -6.76
CA GLN A 167 -12.02 -0.07 -8.03
C GLN A 167 -11.67 -0.95 -9.25
N PRO A 168 -10.42 -1.40 -9.48
CA PRO A 168 -10.11 -2.31 -10.57
C PRO A 168 -10.79 -3.68 -10.43
N ALA A 169 -10.97 -4.15 -9.20
CA ALA A 169 -11.68 -5.40 -8.94
C ALA A 169 -13.17 -5.27 -9.30
N MET A 170 -13.81 -4.16 -8.93
CA MET A 170 -15.20 -3.86 -9.29
C MET A 170 -15.38 -3.74 -10.81
N GLU A 171 -14.48 -3.06 -11.50
CA GLU A 171 -14.50 -2.97 -12.96
C GLU A 171 -14.40 -4.36 -13.62
N THR A 172 -13.53 -5.22 -13.06
CA THR A 172 -13.38 -6.60 -13.55
C THR A 172 -14.63 -7.44 -13.30
N LEU A 173 -15.25 -7.30 -12.13
CA LEU A 173 -16.50 -8.00 -11.78
C LEU A 173 -17.70 -7.50 -12.58
N GLN A 174 -17.75 -6.21 -12.91
CA GLN A 174 -18.86 -5.63 -13.65
C GLN A 174 -18.85 -5.99 -15.14
N LYS A 175 -17.68 -6.27 -15.74
CA LYS A 175 -17.56 -6.65 -17.16
C LYS A 175 -18.48 -7.81 -17.56
N PRO A 176 -18.46 -8.97 -16.88
CA PRO A 176 -19.38 -10.08 -17.20
C PRO A 176 -20.84 -9.69 -17.06
N TRP A 177 -21.19 -8.89 -16.05
CA TRP A 177 -22.57 -8.44 -15.84
C TRP A 177 -23.06 -7.50 -16.94
N HIS A 178 -22.19 -6.60 -17.43
CA HIS A 178 -22.49 -5.75 -18.58
C HIS A 178 -22.65 -6.56 -19.86
N ALA A 179 -21.79 -7.53 -20.10
CA ALA A 179 -21.89 -8.44 -21.25
C ALA A 179 -23.22 -9.23 -21.21
N LEU A 180 -23.54 -9.79 -20.04
CA LEU A 180 -24.79 -10.51 -19.83
C LEU A 180 -26.02 -9.64 -20.06
N ALA A 181 -26.00 -8.37 -19.58
CA ALA A 181 -27.08 -7.42 -19.79
C ALA A 181 -27.24 -7.01 -21.26
N GLN A 182 -26.20 -7.15 -22.08
CA GLN A 182 -26.23 -6.94 -23.52
C GLN A 182 -26.59 -8.20 -24.32
N GLY A 183 -26.84 -9.31 -23.64
CA GLY A 183 -27.19 -10.60 -24.27
C GLY A 183 -25.99 -11.47 -24.62
N ASP A 184 -24.77 -11.02 -24.30
CA ASP A 184 -23.55 -11.82 -24.48
C ASP A 184 -23.44 -12.84 -23.35
N LEU A 185 -23.86 -14.07 -23.63
CA LEU A 185 -23.69 -15.17 -22.67
C LEU A 185 -22.22 -15.61 -22.66
N PRO A 186 -21.60 -15.75 -21.47
CA PRO A 186 -20.28 -16.33 -21.40
C PRO A 186 -20.30 -17.77 -21.95
N ALA A 187 -19.20 -18.15 -22.62
CA ALA A 187 -19.06 -19.54 -23.07
C ALA A 187 -19.20 -20.51 -21.88
N PRO A 188 -19.97 -21.60 -22.03
CA PRO A 188 -20.16 -22.53 -20.93
C PRO A 188 -18.80 -23.07 -20.49
N GLU A 189 -18.51 -22.93 -19.20
CA GLU A 189 -17.31 -23.47 -18.61
C GLU A 189 -17.39 -24.99 -18.65
N ALA A 190 -16.34 -25.65 -19.18
CA ALA A 190 -16.26 -27.09 -19.17
C ALA A 190 -16.03 -27.57 -17.72
N LEU A 191 -17.11 -27.86 -17.02
CA LEU A 191 -17.04 -28.42 -15.67
C LEU A 191 -16.55 -29.87 -15.72
N ALA A 192 -15.69 -30.27 -14.77
CA ALA A 192 -15.34 -31.68 -14.57
C ALA A 192 -16.62 -32.49 -14.35
N ALA A 193 -16.68 -33.70 -14.88
CA ALA A 193 -17.89 -34.55 -14.87
C ALA A 193 -18.54 -34.70 -13.48
N GLU A 194 -17.72 -34.77 -12.44
CA GLU A 194 -18.19 -34.83 -11.04
C GLU A 194 -18.94 -33.57 -10.61
N ARG A 195 -18.51 -32.37 -11.06
CA ARG A 195 -19.18 -31.10 -10.78
C ARG A 195 -20.42 -30.90 -11.63
N ALA A 196 -20.39 -31.40 -12.86
CA ALA A 196 -21.55 -31.33 -13.75
C ALA A 196 -22.74 -32.20 -13.27
N ALA A 197 -22.45 -33.26 -12.51
CA ALA A 197 -23.44 -34.13 -11.92
C ALA A 197 -23.95 -33.63 -10.54
N ALA A 198 -23.35 -32.61 -9.95
CA ALA A 198 -23.77 -32.07 -8.66
C ALA A 198 -25.07 -31.24 -8.82
N PRO A 199 -26.01 -31.34 -7.86
CA PRO A 199 -27.21 -30.51 -7.87
C PRO A 199 -26.83 -29.03 -7.73
N LEU A 200 -27.37 -28.16 -8.59
CA LEU A 200 -27.18 -26.72 -8.47
C LEU A 200 -28.01 -26.20 -7.26
N VAL A 201 -27.33 -25.67 -6.28
CA VAL A 201 -27.96 -25.01 -5.12
C VAL A 201 -27.78 -23.51 -5.27
N GLY A 202 -28.87 -22.79 -5.47
CA GLY A 202 -28.89 -21.32 -5.50
C GLY A 202 -29.39 -20.76 -4.18
N GLY A 203 -28.71 -19.80 -3.63
CA GLY A 203 -29.15 -19.04 -2.46
C GLY A 203 -29.31 -17.56 -2.82
N ALA A 204 -30.31 -16.90 -2.21
CA ALA A 204 -30.44 -15.44 -2.27
C ALA A 204 -30.50 -14.91 -0.85
N ASP A 205 -29.64 -13.95 -0.53
CA ASP A 205 -29.62 -13.28 0.76
C ASP A 205 -29.85 -11.78 0.58
N GLY A 206 -30.49 -11.18 1.56
CA GLY A 206 -30.79 -9.76 1.60
C GLY A 206 -30.25 -9.12 2.86
N GLY A 207 -29.48 -8.05 2.71
CA GLY A 207 -28.96 -7.27 3.82
C GLY A 207 -29.42 -5.82 3.81
N MET A 208 -29.71 -5.28 4.98
CA MET A 208 -30.03 -3.86 5.14
C MET A 208 -28.74 -3.05 5.25
N VAL A 209 -28.51 -2.13 4.32
CA VAL A 209 -27.34 -1.27 4.29
C VAL A 209 -27.73 0.17 4.59
N PRO A 210 -27.06 0.83 5.58
CA PRO A 210 -27.32 2.24 5.84
C PRO A 210 -26.65 3.10 4.77
N LEU A 211 -27.44 3.84 4.01
CA LEU A 211 -26.93 4.81 3.03
C LEU A 211 -26.83 6.20 3.65
N ARG A 212 -25.68 6.85 3.45
CA ARG A 212 -25.53 8.25 3.78
C ARG A 212 -26.23 9.12 2.73
N PRO A 213 -26.88 10.21 3.14
CA PRO A 213 -27.45 11.17 2.18
C PRO A 213 -26.37 11.69 1.23
N THR A 214 -26.68 11.76 -0.04
CA THR A 214 -25.81 12.38 -1.06
C THR A 214 -25.76 13.88 -0.77
N GLY A 215 -24.55 14.44 -0.54
CA GLY A 215 -24.41 15.88 -0.35
C GLY A 215 -23.67 16.35 0.90
N GLY A 216 -23.09 15.44 1.69
CA GLY A 216 -22.12 15.80 2.74
C GLY A 216 -22.64 16.49 4.00
N GLN A 217 -23.91 16.85 4.08
CA GLN A 217 -24.52 17.35 5.32
C GLN A 217 -25.34 16.23 5.99
N PRO A 218 -25.14 16.00 7.31
CA PRO A 218 -25.93 15.04 8.07
C PRO A 218 -27.32 15.62 8.41
N THR A 219 -28.09 15.92 7.36
CA THR A 219 -29.48 16.36 7.55
C THR A 219 -30.38 15.17 7.28
N GLY A 220 -30.75 14.47 8.34
CA GLY A 220 -31.82 13.48 8.24
C GLY A 220 -31.47 12.12 8.84
N LYS A 221 -32.53 11.34 9.03
CA LYS A 221 -32.43 9.94 9.51
C LYS A 221 -31.68 9.08 8.51
N THR A 222 -30.77 8.25 8.97
CA THR A 222 -30.11 7.21 8.16
C THR A 222 -31.19 6.39 7.45
N ARG A 223 -31.15 6.34 6.12
CA ARG A 223 -32.04 5.47 5.34
C ARG A 223 -31.39 4.11 5.18
N TRP A 224 -32.13 3.08 5.52
CA TRP A 224 -31.73 1.69 5.31
C TRP A 224 -32.31 1.20 3.99
N HIS A 225 -31.48 0.62 3.16
CA HIS A 225 -31.87 0.01 1.91
C HIS A 225 -31.60 -1.48 1.95
N ASP A 226 -32.57 -2.23 1.45
CA ASP A 226 -32.43 -3.67 1.25
C ASP A 226 -31.55 -3.92 0.03
N VAL A 227 -30.45 -4.63 0.22
CA VAL A 227 -29.53 -5.05 -0.84
C VAL A 227 -29.65 -6.57 -0.95
N LYS A 228 -30.17 -7.04 -2.08
CA LYS A 228 -30.29 -8.46 -2.38
C LYS A 228 -29.03 -8.93 -3.11
N GLY A 229 -28.36 -9.94 -2.56
CA GLY A 229 -27.26 -10.66 -3.18
C GLY A 229 -27.71 -12.08 -3.53
N GLY A 230 -27.38 -12.58 -4.70
CA GLY A 230 -27.51 -13.99 -5.06
C GLY A 230 -26.14 -14.67 -4.98
N VAL A 231 -26.08 -15.90 -4.49
CA VAL A 231 -24.91 -16.78 -4.47
C VAL A 231 -25.23 -18.04 -5.27
#